data_2ada2870d4117cf53325ae4ceb7aa730
#
_entry.id   2ada2870d4117cf53325ae4ceb7aa730
#
_cell.length_a   1.000
_cell.length_b   1.000
_cell.length_c   1.000
_cell.angle_alpha   90.00
_cell.angle_beta   90.00
_cell.angle_gamma   90.00
#
_symmetry.space_group_name_H-M   'P 1'
#
loop_
_entity.id
_entity.type
_entity.pdbx_description
1 polymer ?
#
loop_
_entity_poly.entity_id
_entity_poly.type
_entity_poly.pdbx_seq_one_letter_code
_entity_poly.pdbx_strand_id
1 'polypeptide(L)'
;MNFFKDYRKRLAWFGILLVAIVLSQTPMALLGLLAQTELPSIWSGLIVSLVSILVLAIFLYGAHKSKLLVIKKKLFSINDLPRIALSYLAIFVGNLIGGILLQLLNQTTTSNQQILNDLFSESSLIAMFFLVVLIAPICEEIICRGIIPTKLFQGYEKVGYVLGWLLFLLAHVPSNFPSFIIYGWMSAVLTWTAYTTRRLEMSIAIHMVLNSVSFILLTLVVLLARYIGM
;
A
#
# COMPACT_ATOMS: atom_id res chain seq x y z
N MET A 1 24.14 -21.94 -3.87
CA MET A 1 23.66 -21.62 -2.48
C MET A 1 22.44 -22.50 -2.22
N ASN A 2 22.37 -23.25 -1.13
CA ASN A 2 21.27 -24.17 -0.88
C ASN A 2 20.14 -23.41 -0.17
N PHE A 3 18.94 -23.34 -0.75
CA PHE A 3 17.77 -22.65 -0.17
C PHE A 3 17.42 -23.15 1.22
N PHE A 4 17.58 -24.44 1.48
CA PHE A 4 17.22 -25.08 2.75
C PHE A 4 18.26 -24.93 3.85
N LYS A 5 19.48 -24.39 3.56
CA LYS A 5 20.54 -24.25 4.58
C LYS A 5 20.12 -23.38 5.78
N ASP A 6 19.24 -22.36 5.53
CA ASP A 6 18.77 -21.42 6.55
C ASP A 6 17.27 -21.54 6.83
N TYR A 7 16.69 -22.76 6.74
CA TYR A 7 15.24 -22.97 6.83
C TYR A 7 14.61 -22.42 8.11
N ARG A 8 15.29 -22.54 9.28
CA ARG A 8 14.78 -22.01 10.55
C ARG A 8 14.62 -20.49 10.52
N LYS A 9 15.59 -19.79 9.94
CA LYS A 9 15.53 -18.33 9.78
C LYS A 9 14.42 -17.93 8.82
N ARG A 10 14.24 -18.67 7.74
CA ARG A 10 13.15 -18.43 6.78
C ARG A 10 11.78 -18.70 7.38
N LEU A 11 11.66 -19.77 8.18
CA LEU A 11 10.42 -20.09 8.88
C LEU A 11 10.05 -18.99 9.90
N ALA A 12 11.04 -18.47 10.64
CA ALA A 12 10.83 -17.32 11.54
C ALA A 12 10.34 -16.08 10.75
N TRP A 13 10.97 -15.78 9.61
CA TRP A 13 10.53 -14.66 8.76
C TRP A 13 9.17 -14.91 8.12
N PHE A 14 8.80 -16.15 7.82
CA PHE A 14 7.46 -16.50 7.38
C PHE A 14 6.42 -16.22 8.48
N GLY A 15 6.70 -16.59 9.73
CA GLY A 15 5.86 -16.23 10.86
C GLY A 15 5.72 -14.71 11.04
N ILE A 16 6.84 -13.96 10.93
CA ILE A 16 6.82 -12.49 10.97
C ILE A 16 5.99 -11.91 9.81
N LEU A 17 6.08 -12.48 8.61
CA LEU A 17 5.27 -12.08 7.46
C LEU A 17 3.78 -12.23 7.74
N LEU A 18 3.34 -13.37 8.28
CA LEU A 18 1.93 -13.59 8.63
C LEU A 18 1.45 -12.58 9.68
N VAL A 19 2.23 -12.36 10.73
CA VAL A 19 1.91 -11.34 11.76
C VAL A 19 1.85 -9.95 11.14
N ALA A 20 2.78 -9.60 10.26
CA ALA A 20 2.79 -8.31 9.58
C ALA A 20 1.55 -8.11 8.70
N ILE A 21 1.13 -9.13 7.94
CA ILE A 21 -0.09 -9.07 7.13
C ILE A 21 -1.31 -8.82 8.04
N VAL A 22 -1.49 -9.58 9.11
CA VAL A 22 -2.63 -9.39 10.04
C VAL A 22 -2.57 -8.01 10.69
N LEU A 23 -1.40 -7.59 11.16
CA LEU A 23 -1.24 -6.29 11.83
C LEU A 23 -1.51 -5.11 10.89
N SER A 24 -1.13 -5.20 9.61
CA SER A 24 -1.40 -4.14 8.62
C SER A 24 -2.89 -3.94 8.37
N GLN A 25 -3.72 -4.99 8.51
CA GLN A 25 -5.17 -4.92 8.31
C GLN A 25 -5.94 -4.46 9.56
N THR A 26 -5.30 -4.45 10.73
CA THR A 26 -5.95 -4.14 12.01
C THR A 26 -6.66 -2.77 12.02
N PRO A 27 -6.07 -1.66 11.52
CA PRO A 27 -6.76 -0.36 11.53
C PRO A 27 -8.00 -0.33 10.62
N MET A 28 -7.95 -0.99 9.47
CA MET A 28 -9.10 -1.10 8.55
C MET A 28 -10.21 -1.95 9.16
N ALA A 29 -9.88 -3.09 9.74
CA ALA A 29 -10.84 -3.96 10.42
C ALA A 29 -11.49 -3.23 11.60
N LEU A 30 -10.71 -2.44 12.36
CA LEU A 30 -11.24 -1.62 13.45
C LEU A 30 -12.22 -0.56 12.94
N LEU A 31 -11.90 0.11 11.82
CA LEU A 31 -12.83 1.05 11.20
C LEU A 31 -14.15 0.40 10.85
N GLY A 32 -14.13 -0.79 10.23
CA GLY A 32 -15.33 -1.55 9.88
C GLY A 32 -16.15 -1.99 11.11
N LEU A 33 -15.49 -2.31 12.23
CA LEU A 33 -16.19 -2.63 13.48
C LEU A 33 -16.83 -1.38 14.09
N LEU A 34 -16.13 -0.25 14.12
CA LEU A 34 -16.64 1.00 14.67
C LEU A 34 -17.78 1.59 13.83
N ALA A 35 -17.79 1.35 12.53
CA ALA A 35 -18.89 1.75 11.63
C ALA A 35 -20.23 1.07 11.98
N GLN A 36 -20.20 -0.06 12.70
CA GLN A 36 -21.41 -0.76 13.17
C GLN A 36 -21.92 -0.24 14.52
N THR A 37 -21.25 0.76 15.09
CA THR A 37 -21.62 1.37 16.38
C THR A 37 -22.24 2.75 16.17
N GLU A 38 -22.94 3.26 17.17
CA GLU A 38 -23.49 4.63 17.18
C GLU A 38 -22.42 5.70 17.50
N LEU A 39 -21.13 5.32 17.52
CA LEU A 39 -20.05 6.25 17.84
C LEU A 39 -19.92 7.32 16.74
N PRO A 40 -19.91 8.62 17.10
CA PRO A 40 -19.71 9.68 16.12
C PRO A 40 -18.42 9.48 15.31
N SER A 41 -18.45 9.74 14.00
CA SER A 41 -17.35 9.49 13.05
C SER A 41 -16.02 10.16 13.46
N ILE A 42 -16.07 11.26 14.20
CA ILE A 42 -14.87 11.93 14.72
C ILE A 42 -14.13 11.06 15.75
N TRP A 43 -14.84 10.41 16.66
CA TRP A 43 -14.24 9.55 17.69
C TRP A 43 -13.72 8.25 17.09
N SER A 44 -14.51 7.62 16.21
CA SER A 44 -14.02 6.45 15.46
C SER A 44 -12.77 6.81 14.63
N GLY A 45 -12.75 7.99 14.01
CA GLY A 45 -11.59 8.51 13.30
C GLY A 45 -10.35 8.68 14.18
N LEU A 46 -10.50 9.24 15.37
CA LEU A 46 -9.39 9.40 16.32
C LEU A 46 -8.86 8.05 16.83
N ILE A 47 -9.75 7.11 17.17
CA ILE A 47 -9.36 5.76 17.62
C ILE A 47 -8.59 5.03 16.54
N VAL A 48 -9.09 5.01 15.29
CA VAL A 48 -8.42 4.39 14.15
C VAL A 48 -7.07 5.04 13.88
N SER A 49 -6.98 6.38 13.99
CA SER A 49 -5.71 7.10 13.80
C SER A 49 -4.67 6.74 14.87
N LEU A 50 -5.06 6.61 16.12
CA LEU A 50 -4.16 6.19 17.21
C LEU A 50 -3.65 4.77 16.99
N VAL A 51 -4.54 3.83 16.62
CA VAL A 51 -4.12 2.45 16.30
C VAL A 51 -3.22 2.44 15.06
N SER A 52 -3.51 3.25 14.05
CA SER A 52 -2.65 3.40 12.87
C SER A 52 -1.25 3.89 13.22
N ILE A 53 -1.12 4.89 14.09
CA ILE A 53 0.17 5.39 14.57
C ILE A 53 0.95 4.28 15.28
N LEU A 54 0.29 3.48 16.11
CA LEU A 54 0.92 2.36 16.80
C LEU A 54 1.42 1.29 15.81
N VAL A 55 0.58 0.91 14.84
CA VAL A 55 0.95 -0.05 13.79
C VAL A 55 2.13 0.47 12.98
N LEU A 56 2.11 1.74 12.56
CA LEU A 56 3.23 2.37 11.86
C LEU A 56 4.51 2.36 12.67
N ALA A 57 4.44 2.68 13.97
CA ALA A 57 5.61 2.64 14.85
C ALA A 57 6.22 1.23 14.93
N ILE A 58 5.38 0.19 15.03
CA ILE A 58 5.83 -1.22 15.04
C ILE A 58 6.50 -1.57 13.71
N PHE A 59 5.87 -1.23 12.57
CA PHE A 59 6.42 -1.53 11.24
C PHE A 59 7.75 -0.81 10.99
N LEU A 60 7.82 0.49 11.28
CA LEU A 60 9.03 1.29 11.06
C LEU A 60 10.16 0.84 11.99
N TYR A 61 9.86 0.56 13.26
CA TYR A 61 10.84 0.02 14.20
C TYR A 61 11.34 -1.35 13.74
N GLY A 62 10.44 -2.27 13.37
CA GLY A 62 10.78 -3.60 12.86
C GLY A 62 11.61 -3.53 11.57
N ALA A 63 11.24 -2.65 10.63
CA ALA A 63 11.97 -2.44 9.40
C ALA A 63 13.37 -1.85 9.64
N HIS A 64 13.50 -0.91 10.57
CA HIS A 64 14.80 -0.34 10.96
C HIS A 64 15.69 -1.41 11.64
N LYS A 65 15.19 -2.11 12.64
CA LYS A 65 15.91 -3.19 13.37
C LYS A 65 16.38 -4.31 12.44
N SER A 66 15.55 -4.67 11.47
CA SER A 66 15.85 -5.71 10.49
C SER A 66 16.68 -5.22 9.30
N LYS A 67 17.09 -3.96 9.29
CA LYS A 67 17.86 -3.32 8.20
C LYS A 67 17.13 -3.37 6.84
N LEU A 68 15.80 -3.35 6.84
CA LEU A 68 14.98 -3.17 5.64
C LEU A 68 14.92 -1.69 5.26
N LEU A 69 14.82 -0.81 6.26
CA LEU A 69 14.94 0.64 6.12
C LEU A 69 16.19 1.12 6.82
N VAL A 70 17.06 1.81 6.09
CA VAL A 70 18.24 2.46 6.62
C VAL A 70 17.94 3.95 6.79
N ILE A 71 17.70 4.37 8.03
CA ILE A 71 17.48 5.78 8.35
C ILE A 71 18.82 6.53 8.19
N LYS A 72 18.97 7.25 7.09
CA LYS A 72 20.10 8.16 6.82
C LYS A 72 19.69 9.58 7.20
N LYS A 73 20.70 10.46 7.46
CA LYS A 73 20.43 11.89 7.69
C LYS A 73 19.64 12.57 6.55
N LYS A 74 19.76 12.05 5.33
CA LYS A 74 19.02 12.50 4.15
C LYS A 74 18.43 11.26 3.46
N LEU A 75 17.13 11.03 3.64
CA LEU A 75 16.42 9.91 3.02
C LEU A 75 16.28 10.09 1.51
N PHE A 76 16.04 11.33 1.05
CA PHE A 76 15.86 11.68 -0.36
C PHE A 76 16.78 12.83 -0.76
N SER A 77 17.18 12.84 -2.01
CA SER A 77 17.92 13.93 -2.67
C SER A 77 17.11 14.50 -3.83
N ILE A 78 17.49 15.68 -4.32
CA ILE A 78 16.87 16.26 -5.52
C ILE A 78 16.97 15.34 -6.73
N ASN A 79 18.04 14.52 -6.81
CA ASN A 79 18.26 13.55 -7.88
C ASN A 79 17.29 12.35 -7.84
N ASP A 80 16.56 12.16 -6.74
CA ASP A 80 15.52 11.12 -6.65
C ASP A 80 14.19 11.57 -7.27
N LEU A 81 13.94 12.88 -7.38
CA LEU A 81 12.70 13.45 -7.90
C LEU A 81 12.35 12.98 -9.32
N PRO A 82 13.27 12.96 -10.31
CA PRO A 82 12.93 12.48 -11.65
C PRO A 82 12.48 11.02 -11.64
N ARG A 83 13.08 10.18 -10.81
CA ARG A 83 12.69 8.77 -10.69
C ARG A 83 11.30 8.63 -10.06
N ILE A 84 11.00 9.40 -9.01
CA ILE A 84 9.67 9.42 -8.39
C ILE A 84 8.63 9.87 -9.42
N ALA A 85 8.89 10.96 -10.15
CA ALA A 85 8.00 11.50 -11.17
C ALA A 85 7.76 10.50 -12.32
N LEU A 86 8.83 9.90 -12.86
CA LEU A 86 8.72 8.91 -13.95
C LEU A 86 7.97 7.66 -13.50
N SER A 87 8.22 7.16 -12.29
CA SER A 87 7.48 6.02 -11.76
C SER A 87 6.01 6.34 -11.54
N TYR A 88 5.69 7.53 -11.02
CA TYR A 88 4.32 8.01 -10.88
C TYR A 88 3.62 8.07 -12.25
N LEU A 89 4.25 8.69 -13.24
CA LEU A 89 3.71 8.77 -14.60
C LEU A 89 3.51 7.38 -15.22
N ALA A 90 4.44 6.46 -15.03
CA ALA A 90 4.30 5.09 -15.50
C ALA A 90 3.07 4.39 -14.87
N ILE A 91 2.88 4.54 -13.55
CA ILE A 91 1.69 4.01 -12.87
C ILE A 91 0.42 4.69 -13.38
N PHE A 92 0.43 6.02 -13.53
CA PHE A 92 -0.69 6.78 -14.05
C PHE A 92 -1.12 6.30 -15.44
N VAL A 93 -0.18 6.03 -16.35
CA VAL A 93 -0.47 5.45 -17.68
C VAL A 93 -1.16 4.07 -17.56
N GLY A 94 -0.68 3.20 -16.68
CA GLY A 94 -1.32 1.91 -16.43
C GLY A 94 -2.74 2.03 -15.88
N ASN A 95 -2.95 2.97 -14.95
CA ASN A 95 -4.27 3.28 -14.41
C ASN A 95 -5.21 3.85 -15.48
N LEU A 96 -4.70 4.70 -16.38
CA LEU A 96 -5.47 5.25 -17.50
C LEU A 96 -5.90 4.14 -18.47
N ILE A 97 -5.00 3.26 -18.85
CA ILE A 97 -5.29 2.09 -19.70
C ILE A 97 -6.35 1.21 -19.03
N GLY A 98 -6.15 0.85 -17.76
CA GLY A 98 -7.11 0.05 -17.01
C GLY A 98 -8.47 0.73 -16.86
N GLY A 99 -8.51 2.06 -16.66
CA GLY A 99 -9.74 2.86 -16.61
C GLY A 99 -10.50 2.87 -17.95
N ILE A 100 -9.79 3.00 -19.08
CA ILE A 100 -10.39 2.90 -20.42
C ILE A 100 -10.98 1.49 -20.62
N LEU A 101 -10.26 0.44 -20.23
CA LEU A 101 -10.75 -0.94 -20.34
C LEU A 101 -11.97 -1.19 -19.46
N LEU A 102 -12.05 -0.60 -18.24
CA LEU A 102 -13.25 -0.65 -17.41
C LEU A 102 -14.46 -0.06 -18.14
N GLN A 103 -14.30 1.13 -18.74
CA GLN A 103 -15.38 1.80 -19.49
C GLN A 103 -15.83 0.96 -20.70
N LEU A 104 -14.90 0.37 -21.45
CA LEU A 104 -15.22 -0.51 -22.59
C LEU A 104 -16.00 -1.77 -22.17
N LEU A 105 -15.85 -2.20 -20.92
CA LEU A 105 -16.59 -3.33 -20.34
C LEU A 105 -17.84 -2.89 -19.58
N ASN A 106 -18.28 -1.64 -19.72
CA ASN A 106 -19.41 -1.03 -19.00
C ASN A 106 -19.28 -1.15 -17.47
N GLN A 107 -18.04 -1.06 -16.96
CA GLN A 107 -17.72 -1.04 -15.53
C GLN A 107 -17.18 0.34 -15.15
N THR A 108 -17.61 0.87 -14.01
CA THR A 108 -17.23 2.20 -13.56
C THR A 108 -15.98 2.24 -12.70
N THR A 109 -15.69 1.13 -11.97
CA THR A 109 -14.59 1.07 -11.02
C THR A 109 -14.15 -0.38 -10.74
N THR A 110 -13.04 -0.54 -10.03
CA THR A 110 -12.60 -1.86 -9.51
C THR A 110 -13.28 -2.14 -8.17
N SER A 111 -13.38 -3.42 -7.77
CA SER A 111 -13.97 -3.80 -6.47
C SER A 111 -13.23 -3.16 -5.29
N ASN A 112 -11.89 -3.10 -5.32
CA ASN A 112 -11.11 -2.44 -4.28
C ASN A 112 -11.39 -0.93 -4.22
N GLN A 113 -11.50 -0.26 -5.37
CA GLN A 113 -11.82 1.17 -5.41
C GLN A 113 -13.25 1.43 -4.93
N GLN A 114 -14.21 0.54 -5.21
CA GLN A 114 -15.58 0.66 -4.70
C GLN A 114 -15.60 0.63 -3.17
N ILE A 115 -14.90 -0.33 -2.55
CA ILE A 115 -14.77 -0.40 -1.08
C ILE A 115 -14.19 0.90 -0.51
N LEU A 116 -13.16 1.46 -1.16
CA LEU A 116 -12.58 2.73 -0.73
C LEU A 116 -13.57 3.89 -0.86
N ASN A 117 -14.32 3.98 -1.97
CA ASN A 117 -15.32 5.03 -2.17
C ASN A 117 -16.41 4.98 -1.09
N ASP A 118 -16.91 3.78 -0.78
CA ASP A 118 -17.92 3.58 0.26
C ASP A 118 -17.40 4.02 1.63
N LEU A 119 -16.18 3.60 1.98
CA LEU A 119 -15.53 4.03 3.22
C LEU A 119 -15.30 5.54 3.30
N PHE A 120 -14.95 6.21 2.19
CA PHE A 120 -14.77 7.67 2.16
C PHE A 120 -16.07 8.42 2.41
N SER A 121 -17.21 7.91 1.95
CA SER A 121 -18.52 8.55 2.16
C SER A 121 -18.98 8.46 3.62
N GLU A 122 -18.65 7.38 4.31
CA GLU A 122 -19.17 7.04 5.64
C GLU A 122 -18.19 7.34 6.78
N SER A 123 -16.88 7.41 6.49
CA SER A 123 -15.85 7.48 7.52
C SER A 123 -15.26 8.88 7.70
N SER A 124 -14.53 9.06 8.80
CA SER A 124 -13.74 10.26 9.06
C SER A 124 -12.59 10.39 8.06
N LEU A 125 -12.44 11.58 7.44
CA LEU A 125 -11.31 11.88 6.55
C LEU A 125 -9.95 11.71 7.25
N ILE A 126 -9.89 11.91 8.57
CA ILE A 126 -8.66 11.69 9.36
C ILE A 126 -8.30 10.20 9.34
N ALA A 127 -9.26 9.31 9.62
CA ALA A 127 -9.04 7.86 9.53
C ALA A 127 -8.59 7.45 8.12
N MET A 128 -9.28 7.93 7.09
CA MET A 128 -8.95 7.62 5.70
C MET A 128 -7.57 8.11 5.29
N PHE A 129 -7.13 9.28 5.77
CA PHE A 129 -5.76 9.74 5.58
C PHE A 129 -4.75 8.75 6.15
N PHE A 130 -4.91 8.33 7.41
CA PHE A 130 -3.99 7.37 8.02
C PHE A 130 -4.00 6.04 7.29
N LEU A 131 -5.17 5.51 6.93
CA LEU A 131 -5.31 4.22 6.26
C LEU A 131 -4.71 4.23 4.84
N VAL A 132 -5.13 5.18 4.01
CA VAL A 132 -4.82 5.17 2.58
C VAL A 132 -3.44 5.77 2.31
N VAL A 133 -3.07 6.87 3.00
CA VAL A 133 -1.83 7.59 2.68
C VAL A 133 -0.62 7.04 3.44
N LEU A 134 -0.82 6.50 4.65
CA LEU A 134 0.29 6.07 5.50
C LEU A 134 0.35 4.54 5.67
N ILE A 135 -0.73 3.92 6.19
CA ILE A 135 -0.73 2.48 6.52
C ILE A 135 -0.52 1.63 5.28
N ALA A 136 -1.37 1.79 4.27
CA ALA A 136 -1.31 0.96 3.08
C ALA A 136 0.08 1.04 2.42
N PRO A 137 0.61 2.22 2.01
CA PRO A 137 1.90 2.28 1.33
C PRO A 137 3.07 1.76 2.17
N ILE A 138 3.14 2.13 3.45
CA ILE A 138 4.28 1.78 4.29
C ILE A 138 4.28 0.28 4.60
N CYS A 139 3.14 -0.26 5.04
CA CYS A 139 3.05 -1.67 5.43
C CYS A 139 3.18 -2.61 4.22
N GLU A 140 2.52 -2.29 3.11
CA GLU A 140 2.55 -3.10 1.90
C GLU A 140 3.94 -3.14 1.27
N GLU A 141 4.65 -2.01 1.21
CA GLU A 141 6.01 -2.00 0.68
C GLU A 141 6.99 -2.75 1.60
N ILE A 142 6.87 -2.59 2.93
CA ILE A 142 7.69 -3.35 3.89
C ILE A 142 7.45 -4.86 3.73
N ILE A 143 6.20 -5.29 3.55
CA ILE A 143 5.83 -6.69 3.33
C ILE A 143 6.35 -7.16 1.97
N CYS A 144 5.90 -6.54 0.88
CA CYS A 144 6.06 -7.04 -0.48
C CYS A 144 7.46 -6.81 -1.05
N ARG A 145 8.12 -5.68 -0.74
CA ARG A 145 9.44 -5.31 -1.28
C ARG A 145 10.55 -5.38 -0.24
N GLY A 146 10.18 -5.42 1.04
CA GLY A 146 11.11 -5.59 2.16
C GLY A 146 11.24 -7.06 2.58
N ILE A 147 10.26 -7.58 3.32
CA ILE A 147 10.34 -8.89 3.98
C ILE A 147 10.47 -10.03 2.98
N ILE A 148 9.57 -10.12 2.01
CA ILE A 148 9.53 -11.24 1.08
C ILE A 148 10.85 -11.37 0.32
N PRO A 149 11.32 -10.37 -0.47
CA PRO A 149 12.51 -10.57 -1.28
C PRO A 149 13.79 -10.66 -0.47
N THR A 150 13.94 -9.85 0.60
CA THR A 150 15.26 -9.69 1.23
C THR A 150 15.47 -10.56 2.47
N LYS A 151 14.38 -11.05 3.10
CA LYS A 151 14.46 -11.89 4.31
C LYS A 151 14.00 -13.31 4.05
N LEU A 152 12.81 -13.48 3.47
CA LEU A 152 12.27 -14.81 3.20
C LEU A 152 13.01 -15.47 2.03
N PHE A 153 13.27 -14.73 0.95
CA PHE A 153 13.99 -15.19 -0.24
C PHE A 153 15.43 -14.66 -0.33
N GLN A 154 16.08 -14.43 0.81
CA GLN A 154 17.48 -14.00 0.83
C GLN A 154 18.37 -14.96 0.01
N GLY A 155 19.11 -14.41 -0.98
CA GLY A 155 19.91 -15.18 -1.94
C GLY A 155 19.14 -15.64 -3.18
N TYR A 156 17.84 -15.46 -3.21
CA TYR A 156 16.92 -15.69 -4.32
C TYR A 156 15.99 -14.49 -4.51
N GLU A 157 16.53 -13.27 -4.33
CA GLU A 157 15.77 -12.04 -4.24
C GLU A 157 14.90 -11.79 -5.47
N LYS A 158 15.34 -12.19 -6.67
CA LYS A 158 14.53 -12.07 -7.89
C LYS A 158 13.19 -12.80 -7.76
N VAL A 159 13.22 -14.04 -7.25
CA VAL A 159 12.02 -14.84 -6.99
C VAL A 159 11.16 -14.15 -5.92
N GLY A 160 11.80 -13.67 -4.85
CA GLY A 160 11.11 -12.92 -3.80
C GLY A 160 10.42 -11.66 -4.30
N TYR A 161 11.03 -10.90 -5.22
CA TYR A 161 10.40 -9.73 -5.84
C TYR A 161 9.20 -10.10 -6.72
N VAL A 162 9.27 -11.20 -7.47
CA VAL A 162 8.12 -11.71 -8.25
C VAL A 162 6.98 -12.14 -7.32
N LEU A 163 7.28 -12.84 -6.23
CA LEU A 163 6.26 -13.24 -5.25
C LEU A 163 5.68 -12.05 -4.49
N GLY A 164 6.48 -11.04 -4.17
CA GLY A 164 6.00 -9.79 -3.58
C GLY A 164 5.10 -9.01 -4.54
N TRP A 165 5.44 -8.96 -5.83
CA TRP A 165 4.59 -8.41 -6.89
C TRP A 165 3.24 -9.13 -6.95
N LEU A 166 3.25 -10.45 -6.96
CA LEU A 166 2.05 -11.27 -7.02
C LEU A 166 1.18 -11.13 -5.76
N LEU A 167 1.79 -11.15 -4.58
CA LEU A 167 1.05 -10.96 -3.32
C LEU A 167 0.34 -9.61 -3.29
N PHE A 168 1.03 -8.53 -3.69
CA PHE A 168 0.44 -7.20 -3.77
C PHE A 168 -0.78 -7.17 -4.70
N LEU A 169 -0.63 -7.73 -5.91
CA LEU A 169 -1.71 -7.83 -6.88
C LEU A 169 -2.93 -8.59 -6.30
N LEU A 170 -2.68 -9.75 -5.70
CA LEU A 170 -3.75 -10.59 -5.16
C LEU A 170 -4.43 -9.97 -3.94
N ALA A 171 -3.68 -9.22 -3.12
CA ALA A 171 -4.24 -8.50 -1.97
C ALA A 171 -5.26 -7.42 -2.38
N HIS A 172 -5.18 -6.90 -3.60
CA HIS A 172 -6.14 -5.95 -4.16
C HIS A 172 -7.38 -6.61 -4.81
N VAL A 173 -7.52 -7.92 -4.67
CA VAL A 173 -8.68 -8.72 -5.14
C VAL A 173 -9.09 -8.32 -6.57
N PRO A 174 -8.22 -8.56 -7.59
CA PRO A 174 -8.54 -8.19 -8.96
C PRO A 174 -9.72 -9.03 -9.46
N SER A 175 -10.90 -8.42 -9.55
CA SER A 175 -12.16 -9.07 -9.92
C SER A 175 -12.38 -9.20 -11.43
N ASN A 176 -11.57 -8.51 -12.24
CA ASN A 176 -11.67 -8.46 -13.68
C ASN A 176 -10.31 -8.16 -14.33
N PHE A 177 -10.22 -8.29 -15.66
CA PHE A 177 -8.98 -8.04 -16.39
C PHE A 177 -8.45 -6.60 -16.25
N PRO A 178 -9.28 -5.53 -16.31
CA PRO A 178 -8.80 -4.18 -16.06
C PRO A 178 -8.19 -4.00 -14.66
N SER A 179 -8.79 -4.54 -13.61
CA SER A 179 -8.23 -4.46 -12.25
C SER A 179 -6.90 -5.19 -12.13
N PHE A 180 -6.75 -6.33 -12.82
CA PHE A 180 -5.46 -7.02 -12.94
C PHE A 180 -4.41 -6.11 -13.60
N ILE A 181 -4.74 -5.38 -14.66
CA ILE A 181 -3.83 -4.43 -15.30
C ILE A 181 -3.47 -3.30 -14.34
N ILE A 182 -4.45 -2.65 -13.69
CA ILE A 182 -4.23 -1.52 -12.77
C ILE A 182 -3.27 -1.92 -11.64
N TYR A 183 -3.61 -2.94 -10.87
CA TYR A 183 -2.83 -3.32 -9.68
C TYR A 183 -1.56 -4.09 -10.03
N GLY A 184 -1.58 -4.91 -11.08
CA GLY A 184 -0.42 -5.64 -11.56
C GLY A 184 0.66 -4.70 -12.12
N TRP A 185 0.26 -3.70 -12.89
CA TRP A 185 1.17 -2.68 -13.43
C TRP A 185 1.74 -1.79 -12.33
N MET A 186 0.89 -1.27 -11.44
CA MET A 186 1.34 -0.51 -10.27
C MET A 186 2.36 -1.30 -9.46
N SER A 187 2.03 -2.54 -9.11
CA SER A 187 2.93 -3.42 -8.38
C SER A 187 4.24 -3.68 -9.13
N ALA A 188 4.20 -3.81 -10.47
CA ALA A 188 5.41 -4.02 -11.29
C ALA A 188 6.35 -2.81 -11.24
N VAL A 189 5.82 -1.59 -11.36
CA VAL A 189 6.61 -0.35 -11.28
C VAL A 189 7.25 -0.18 -9.90
N LEU A 190 6.49 -0.40 -8.83
CA LEU A 190 6.98 -0.33 -7.45
C LEU A 190 8.07 -1.39 -7.20
N THR A 191 7.83 -2.62 -7.66
CA THR A 191 8.79 -3.73 -7.55
C THR A 191 10.07 -3.44 -8.33
N TRP A 192 9.95 -2.94 -9.57
CA TRP A 192 11.10 -2.55 -10.39
C TRP A 192 11.92 -1.45 -9.73
N THR A 193 11.23 -0.45 -9.15
CA THR A 193 11.91 0.64 -8.43
C THR A 193 12.67 0.12 -7.22
N ALA A 194 12.05 -0.68 -6.36
CA ALA A 194 12.72 -1.27 -5.19
C ALA A 194 13.91 -2.17 -5.60
N TYR A 195 13.72 -3.00 -6.65
CA TYR A 195 14.76 -3.90 -7.15
C TYR A 195 15.97 -3.16 -7.71
N THR A 196 15.75 -2.14 -8.54
CA THR A 196 16.84 -1.42 -9.24
C THR A 196 17.56 -0.42 -8.32
N THR A 197 16.84 0.22 -7.40
CA THR A 197 17.44 1.18 -6.47
C THR A 197 18.05 0.53 -5.25
N ARG A 198 17.60 -0.67 -4.89
CA ARG A 198 17.90 -1.33 -3.59
C ARG A 198 17.50 -0.45 -2.40
N ARG A 199 16.52 0.42 -2.59
CA ARG A 199 16.02 1.39 -1.61
C ARG A 199 14.53 1.22 -1.45
N LEU A 200 14.13 0.61 -0.32
CA LEU A 200 12.72 0.39 0.00
C LEU A 200 11.96 1.72 0.17
N GLU A 201 12.64 2.74 0.71
CA GLU A 201 12.08 4.08 0.88
C GLU A 201 11.65 4.72 -0.44
N MET A 202 12.27 4.35 -1.58
CA MET A 202 11.87 4.86 -2.89
C MET A 202 10.51 4.34 -3.33
N SER A 203 10.26 3.03 -3.19
CA SER A 203 8.94 2.48 -3.53
C SER A 203 7.86 2.95 -2.56
N ILE A 204 8.18 3.07 -1.26
CA ILE A 204 7.27 3.68 -0.27
C ILE A 204 6.89 5.11 -0.70
N ALA A 205 7.87 5.95 -1.05
CA ALA A 205 7.60 7.34 -1.43
C ALA A 205 6.71 7.44 -2.67
N ILE A 206 6.99 6.65 -3.71
CA ILE A 206 6.18 6.64 -4.94
C ILE A 206 4.75 6.20 -4.64
N HIS A 207 4.58 5.14 -3.86
CA HIS A 207 3.28 4.63 -3.45
C HIS A 207 2.52 5.67 -2.60
N MET A 208 3.19 6.31 -1.63
CA MET A 208 2.59 7.39 -0.84
C MET A 208 2.18 8.58 -1.70
N VAL A 209 2.97 9.00 -2.68
CA VAL A 209 2.62 10.09 -3.61
C VAL A 209 1.37 9.71 -4.40
N LEU A 210 1.30 8.49 -4.95
CA LEU A 210 0.15 8.00 -5.68
C LEU A 210 -1.12 8.04 -4.82
N ASN A 211 -1.06 7.47 -3.64
CA ASN A 211 -2.20 7.41 -2.73
C ASN A 211 -2.57 8.79 -2.17
N SER A 212 -1.60 9.70 -1.97
CA SER A 212 -1.87 11.08 -1.57
C SER A 212 -2.65 11.84 -2.62
N VAL A 213 -2.26 11.72 -3.91
CA VAL A 213 -3.00 12.34 -5.02
C VAL A 213 -4.41 11.78 -5.09
N SER A 214 -4.58 10.46 -5.03
CA SER A 214 -5.89 9.82 -5.03
C SER A 214 -6.75 10.25 -3.84
N PHE A 215 -6.17 10.33 -2.64
CA PHE A 215 -6.84 10.82 -1.43
C PHE A 215 -7.33 12.27 -1.58
N ILE A 216 -6.49 13.17 -2.09
CA ILE A 216 -6.85 14.57 -2.30
C ILE A 216 -8.00 14.68 -3.30
N LEU A 217 -7.90 14.00 -4.45
CA LEU A 217 -8.93 14.03 -5.49
C LEU A 217 -10.27 13.50 -4.97
N LEU A 218 -10.26 12.36 -4.28
CA LEU A 218 -11.49 11.77 -3.73
C LEU A 218 -12.09 12.65 -2.62
N THR A 219 -11.25 13.23 -1.76
CA THR A 219 -11.70 14.19 -0.74
C THR A 219 -12.38 15.40 -1.38
N LEU A 220 -11.82 15.96 -2.46
CA LEU A 220 -12.41 17.08 -3.19
C LEU A 220 -13.78 16.69 -3.78
N VAL A 221 -13.90 15.50 -4.37
CA VAL A 221 -15.18 14.99 -4.90
C VAL A 221 -16.23 14.88 -3.79
N VAL A 222 -15.89 14.29 -2.64
CA VAL A 222 -16.80 14.15 -1.51
C VAL A 222 -17.24 15.50 -0.94
N LEU A 223 -16.30 16.47 -0.81
CA LEU A 223 -16.62 17.80 -0.31
C LEU A 223 -17.51 18.58 -1.29
N LEU A 224 -17.25 18.47 -2.60
CA LEU A 224 -18.08 19.09 -3.63
C LEU A 224 -19.49 18.48 -3.64
N ALA A 225 -19.62 17.16 -3.58
CA ALA A 225 -20.92 16.48 -3.51
C ALA A 225 -21.75 16.98 -2.31
N ARG A 226 -21.12 17.09 -1.13
CA ARG A 226 -21.77 17.64 0.08
C ARG A 226 -22.19 19.11 -0.10
N TYR A 227 -21.37 19.92 -0.78
CA TYR A 227 -21.66 21.34 -1.00
C TYR A 227 -22.85 21.55 -1.95
N ILE A 228 -22.99 20.73 -2.99
CA ILE A 228 -24.10 20.84 -3.98
C ILE A 228 -25.34 20.01 -3.59
N GLY A 229 -25.34 19.40 -2.41
CA GLY A 229 -26.50 18.67 -1.87
C GLY A 229 -26.79 17.33 -2.56
N MET A 230 -25.77 16.72 -3.15
CA MET A 230 -25.83 15.37 -3.70
C MET A 230 -25.31 14.34 -2.71
#